data_9572f6a6bf29e9567e61cf45e425ff67
#
_entry.id   9572f6a6bf29e9567e61cf45e425ff67
#
_cell.length_a   1.000
_cell.length_b   1.000
_cell.length_c   1.000
_cell.angle_alpha   90.00
_cell.angle_beta   90.00
_cell.angle_gamma   90.00
#
_symmetry.space_group_name_H-M   'P 1'
#
loop_
_entity.id
_entity.type
_entity.pdbx_description
1 polymer ?
#
loop_
_entity_poly.entity_id
_entity_poly.type
_entity_poly.pdbx_seq_one_letter_code
_entity_poly.pdbx_strand_id
1 'polypeptide(L)'
;METGDIKLIKFNGKNYTTWAFQFQIYLKGKELWGHIDDSDPKPNDEKLLPKWEVKDWQIMTWILGSVDAQFILNLRPYKTAKEMWLYLKKIYLQENSARRFHLEHEISQFVQGTLSIQDYYSQFTSLWTDYAEIIYVDFPAASLSSIREIHQTSLWN
;
A
#
# COMPACT_ATOMS: atom_id res chain seq x y z
N MET A 1 17.40 10.90 23.48
CA MET A 1 17.55 9.48 23.27
C MET A 1 17.43 9.15 21.79
N GLU A 2 18.51 8.73 21.24
CA GLU A 2 18.48 8.37 19.83
C GLU A 2 17.56 7.20 19.61
N THR A 3 16.48 7.46 18.93
CA THR A 3 15.79 6.40 18.23
C THR A 3 16.80 5.87 17.23
N GLY A 4 17.36 4.70 17.51
CA GLY A 4 18.24 4.05 16.56
C GLY A 4 17.64 4.19 15.16
N ASP A 5 18.48 4.53 14.20
CA ASP A 5 18.10 4.75 12.80
C ASP A 5 17.38 3.53 12.25
N ILE A 6 16.07 3.48 12.48
CA ILE A 6 15.23 2.51 11.83
C ILE A 6 15.05 2.99 10.39
N LYS A 7 15.79 2.38 9.48
CA LYS A 7 15.61 2.65 8.07
C LYS A 7 14.32 2.00 7.58
N LEU A 8 13.26 2.77 7.61
CA LEU A 8 12.04 2.37 6.92
C LEU A 8 12.28 2.43 5.41
N ILE A 9 11.71 1.46 4.70
CA ILE A 9 11.73 1.49 3.24
C ILE A 9 11.00 2.76 2.80
N LYS A 10 11.56 3.46 1.81
CA LYS A 10 10.91 4.66 1.28
C LYS A 10 9.78 4.29 0.32
N PHE A 11 8.65 4.95 0.51
CA PHE A 11 7.52 4.84 -0.41
C PHE A 11 7.89 5.45 -1.76
N ASN A 12 7.75 4.65 -2.83
CA ASN A 12 8.08 5.05 -4.19
C ASN A 12 6.86 5.09 -5.13
N GLY A 13 5.66 4.93 -4.59
CA GLY A 13 4.41 4.86 -5.36
C GLY A 13 3.99 3.44 -5.72
N LYS A 14 4.90 2.47 -5.70
CA LYS A 14 4.64 1.08 -6.13
C LYS A 14 4.72 0.08 -4.99
N ASN A 15 5.42 0.42 -3.91
CA ASN A 15 5.71 -0.49 -2.80
C ASN A 15 4.84 -0.21 -1.56
N TYR A 16 3.60 0.24 -1.76
CA TYR A 16 2.72 0.61 -0.66
C TYR A 16 2.54 -0.51 0.35
N THR A 17 2.34 -1.74 -0.09
CA THR A 17 2.10 -2.88 0.81
C THR A 17 3.26 -3.11 1.77
N THR A 18 4.49 -3.08 1.26
CA THR A 18 5.69 -3.25 2.08
C THR A 18 5.91 -2.04 2.99
N TRP A 19 5.79 -0.83 2.43
CA TRP A 19 5.95 0.40 3.20
C TRP A 19 4.90 0.50 4.31
N ALA A 20 3.63 0.27 3.99
CA ALA A 20 2.54 0.35 4.94
C ALA A 20 2.68 -0.70 6.05
N PHE A 21 3.09 -1.91 5.71
CA PHE A 21 3.31 -2.97 6.68
C PHE A 21 4.37 -2.57 7.72
N GLN A 22 5.53 -2.11 7.26
CA GLN A 22 6.60 -1.67 8.15
C GLN A 22 6.17 -0.48 9.00
N PHE A 23 5.54 0.50 8.37
CA PHE A 23 5.12 1.72 9.04
C PHE A 23 4.05 1.45 10.09
N GLN A 24 3.11 0.55 9.78
CA GLN A 24 2.08 0.15 10.72
C GLN A 24 2.67 -0.49 11.98
N ILE A 25 3.62 -1.40 11.81
CA ILE A 25 4.30 -2.04 12.94
C ILE A 25 5.07 -0.99 13.75
N TYR A 26 5.75 -0.09 13.07
CA TYR A 26 6.48 0.99 13.73
C TYR A 26 5.55 1.85 14.60
N LEU A 27 4.40 2.26 14.05
CA LEU A 27 3.44 3.07 14.80
C LEU A 27 2.78 2.28 15.94
N LYS A 28 2.50 1.00 15.73
CA LYS A 28 1.98 0.14 16.80
C LYS A 28 2.96 0.00 17.96
N GLY A 29 4.24 -0.14 17.65
CA GLY A 29 5.29 -0.18 18.66
C GLY A 29 5.45 1.12 19.44
N LYS A 30 5.06 2.24 18.85
CA LYS A 30 5.03 3.57 19.49
C LYS A 30 3.67 3.89 20.12
N GLU A 31 2.72 2.98 20.04
CA GLU A 31 1.33 3.17 20.53
C GLU A 31 0.62 4.34 19.83
N LEU A 32 0.94 4.57 18.55
CA LEU A 32 0.43 5.70 17.77
C LEU A 32 -0.42 5.29 16.56
N TRP A 33 -0.63 4.00 16.35
CA TRP A 33 -1.42 3.54 15.20
C TRP A 33 -2.86 4.06 15.25
N GLY A 34 -3.38 4.38 16.45
CA GLY A 34 -4.72 4.94 16.63
C GLY A 34 -4.98 6.23 15.88
N HIS A 35 -3.93 7.01 15.57
CA HIS A 35 -4.05 8.21 14.74
C HIS A 35 -4.45 7.89 13.31
N ILE A 36 -4.12 6.70 12.83
CA ILE A 36 -4.38 6.27 11.45
C ILE A 36 -5.70 5.49 11.36
N ASP A 37 -5.96 4.58 12.32
CA ASP A 37 -7.14 3.72 12.28
C ASP A 37 -8.36 4.30 12.99
N ASP A 38 -8.26 5.54 13.49
CA ASP A 38 -9.31 6.26 14.22
C ASP A 38 -9.65 5.72 15.61
N SER A 39 -8.87 4.80 16.17
CA SER A 39 -9.07 4.39 17.56
C SER A 39 -8.62 5.46 18.57
N ASP A 40 -7.79 6.41 18.12
CA ASP A 40 -7.39 7.59 18.89
C ASP A 40 -7.60 8.83 18.02
N PRO A 41 -8.86 9.25 17.81
CA PRO A 41 -9.17 10.37 16.93
C PRO A 41 -8.82 11.70 17.56
N LYS A 42 -8.75 12.76 16.74
CA LYS A 42 -8.50 14.12 17.19
C LYS A 42 -9.52 14.50 18.25
N PRO A 43 -9.07 14.83 19.47
CA PRO A 43 -10.00 15.17 20.56
C PRO A 43 -10.65 16.54 20.35
N ASN A 44 -11.90 16.65 20.82
CA ASN A 44 -12.61 17.95 20.86
C ASN A 44 -12.27 18.76 22.09
N ASP A 45 -11.69 18.13 23.12
CA ASP A 45 -11.30 18.79 24.36
C ASP A 45 -10.03 19.59 24.15
N GLU A 46 -10.09 20.90 24.37
CA GLU A 46 -8.96 21.80 24.19
C GLU A 46 -7.76 21.46 25.09
N LYS A 47 -8.01 20.75 26.20
CA LYS A 47 -6.93 20.35 27.11
C LYS A 47 -6.14 19.16 26.58
N LEU A 48 -6.80 18.27 25.82
CA LEU A 48 -6.18 17.07 25.27
C LEU A 48 -5.61 17.31 23.89
N LEU A 49 -6.09 18.30 23.17
CA LEU A 49 -5.73 18.56 21.79
C LEU A 49 -4.23 18.79 21.57
N PRO A 50 -3.53 19.64 22.37
CA PRO A 50 -2.11 19.91 22.12
C PRO A 50 -1.23 18.65 22.16
N LYS A 51 -1.47 17.75 23.10
CA LYS A 51 -0.70 16.51 23.19
C LYS A 51 -0.97 15.59 21.99
N TRP A 52 -2.21 15.52 21.56
CA TRP A 52 -2.58 14.73 20.38
C TRP A 52 -1.91 15.29 19.13
N GLU A 53 -1.94 16.60 18.97
CA GLU A 53 -1.35 17.26 17.81
C GLU A 53 0.16 17.06 17.74
N VAL A 54 0.87 17.13 18.87
CA VAL A 54 2.32 16.88 18.89
C VAL A 54 2.63 15.47 18.40
N LYS A 55 1.89 14.50 18.87
CA LYS A 55 2.06 13.11 18.43
C LYS A 55 1.73 12.93 16.93
N ASP A 56 0.68 13.61 16.49
CA ASP A 56 0.30 13.55 15.08
C ASP A 56 1.37 14.17 14.18
N TRP A 57 1.91 15.34 14.56
CA TRP A 57 3.01 15.96 13.83
C TRP A 57 4.26 15.08 13.80
N GLN A 58 4.51 14.34 14.86
CA GLN A 58 5.62 13.40 14.91
C GLN A 58 5.42 12.28 13.87
N ILE A 59 4.21 11.74 13.75
CA ILE A 59 3.87 10.75 12.74
C ILE A 59 4.03 11.36 11.34
N MET A 60 3.54 12.58 11.14
CA MET A 60 3.67 13.28 9.86
C MET A 60 5.14 13.46 9.47
N THR A 61 6.00 13.79 10.43
CA THR A 61 7.45 13.90 10.20
C THR A 61 8.03 12.55 9.73
N TRP A 62 7.64 11.47 10.36
CA TRP A 62 8.09 10.13 9.96
C TRP A 62 7.58 9.75 8.57
N ILE A 63 6.33 10.09 8.25
CA ILE A 63 5.79 9.87 6.90
C ILE A 63 6.62 10.63 5.87
N LEU A 64 6.85 11.93 6.10
CA LEU A 64 7.63 12.75 5.19
C LEU A 64 9.07 12.24 5.03
N GLY A 65 9.65 11.69 6.08
CA GLY A 65 10.99 11.10 6.04
C GLY A 65 11.06 9.73 5.36
N SER A 66 9.93 9.09 5.14
CA SER A 66 9.85 7.73 4.58
C SER A 66 9.18 7.68 3.21
N VAL A 67 9.09 8.79 2.50
CA VAL A 67 8.57 8.85 1.14
C VAL A 67 9.61 9.46 0.21
N ASP A 68 9.55 9.10 -1.07
CA ASP A 68 10.40 9.74 -2.06
C ASP A 68 10.07 11.22 -2.17
N ALA A 69 11.09 12.02 -2.49
CA ALA A 69 10.99 13.49 -2.52
C ALA A 69 9.85 14.00 -3.42
N GLN A 70 9.53 13.26 -4.47
CA GLN A 70 8.46 13.65 -5.40
C GLN A 70 7.09 13.73 -4.73
N PHE A 71 6.87 13.02 -3.62
CA PHE A 71 5.58 13.01 -2.92
C PHE A 71 5.47 14.07 -1.84
N ILE A 72 6.57 14.64 -1.39
CA ILE A 72 6.59 15.59 -0.25
C ILE A 72 5.73 16.82 -0.55
N LEU A 73 5.87 17.40 -1.74
CA LEU A 73 5.09 18.58 -2.11
C LEU A 73 3.59 18.29 -2.16
N ASN A 74 3.23 17.10 -2.60
CA ASN A 74 1.82 16.69 -2.70
C ASN A 74 1.20 16.41 -1.33
N LEU A 75 2.02 16.11 -0.33
CA LEU A 75 1.55 15.89 1.05
C LEU A 75 1.35 17.19 1.82
N ARG A 76 1.87 18.28 1.32
CA ARG A 76 1.86 19.58 1.98
C ARG A 76 0.47 20.10 2.36
N PRO A 77 -0.61 19.90 1.55
CA PRO A 77 -1.94 20.38 1.90
C PRO A 77 -2.60 19.65 3.07
N TYR A 78 -2.12 18.46 3.41
CA TYR A 78 -2.77 17.61 4.42
C TYR A 78 -2.32 18.00 5.82
N LYS A 79 -3.28 18.03 6.75
CA LYS A 79 -3.07 18.56 8.09
C LYS A 79 -2.91 17.47 9.16
N THR A 80 -3.22 16.24 8.84
CA THR A 80 -3.11 15.12 9.78
C THR A 80 -2.34 13.97 9.17
N ALA A 81 -1.78 13.12 10.03
CA ALA A 81 -1.08 11.92 9.60
C ALA A 81 -2.01 10.99 8.83
N LYS A 82 -3.26 10.85 9.29
CA LYS A 82 -4.26 10.03 8.61
C LYS A 82 -4.54 10.52 7.19
N GLU A 83 -4.69 11.82 7.00
CA GLU A 83 -4.91 12.40 5.67
C GLU A 83 -3.74 12.12 4.75
N MET A 84 -2.51 12.26 5.23
CA MET A 84 -1.31 11.92 4.47
C MET A 84 -1.28 10.45 4.09
N TRP A 85 -1.59 9.58 5.04
CA TRP A 85 -1.64 8.13 4.82
C TRP A 85 -2.65 7.77 3.74
N LEU A 86 -3.85 8.31 3.84
CA LEU A 86 -4.92 8.03 2.87
C LEU A 86 -4.56 8.55 1.48
N TYR A 87 -3.86 9.67 1.39
CA TYR A 87 -3.39 10.19 0.10
C TYR A 87 -2.39 9.23 -0.56
N LEU A 88 -1.42 8.73 0.20
CA LEU A 88 -0.45 7.77 -0.31
C LEU A 88 -1.12 6.47 -0.77
N LYS A 89 -2.08 6.00 0.01
CA LYS A 89 -2.89 4.84 -0.37
C LYS A 89 -3.65 5.08 -1.66
N LYS A 90 -4.24 6.25 -1.79
CA LYS A 90 -4.99 6.64 -3.00
C LYS A 90 -4.10 6.65 -4.25
N ILE A 91 -2.90 7.22 -4.15
CA ILE A 91 -1.93 7.20 -5.27
C ILE A 91 -1.65 5.77 -5.68
N TYR A 92 -1.36 4.91 -4.72
CA TYR A 92 -1.05 3.51 -4.98
C TYR A 92 -2.21 2.79 -5.65
N LEU A 93 -3.44 3.01 -5.17
CA LEU A 93 -4.63 2.37 -5.75
C LEU A 93 -4.91 2.88 -7.17
N GLN A 94 -4.66 4.16 -7.44
CA GLN A 94 -4.82 4.72 -8.79
C GLN A 94 -3.82 4.10 -9.77
N GLU A 95 -2.56 4.00 -9.36
CA GLU A 95 -1.54 3.34 -10.19
C GLU A 95 -1.85 1.86 -10.39
N ASN A 96 -2.34 1.19 -9.36
CA ASN A 96 -2.72 -0.21 -9.47
C ASN A 96 -3.91 -0.43 -10.39
N SER A 97 -4.88 0.48 -10.41
CA SER A 97 -6.02 0.39 -11.32
C SER A 97 -5.57 0.45 -12.78
N ALA A 98 -4.67 1.39 -13.10
CA ALA A 98 -4.11 1.51 -14.44
C ALA A 98 -3.27 0.28 -14.80
N ARG A 99 -2.44 -0.19 -13.89
CA ARG A 99 -1.60 -1.38 -14.07
C ARG A 99 -2.45 -2.64 -14.21
N ARG A 100 -3.51 -2.77 -13.42
CA ARG A 100 -4.46 -3.86 -13.48
C ARG A 100 -5.12 -3.94 -14.85
N PHE A 101 -5.59 -2.79 -15.35
CA PHE A 101 -6.21 -2.71 -16.68
C PHE A 101 -5.23 -3.15 -17.77
N HIS A 102 -3.99 -2.67 -17.68
CA HIS A 102 -2.94 -3.03 -18.63
C HIS A 102 -2.64 -4.54 -18.60
N LEU A 103 -2.52 -5.12 -17.40
CA LEU A 103 -2.26 -6.56 -17.22
C LEU A 103 -3.44 -7.41 -17.72
N GLU A 104 -4.68 -7.00 -17.47
CA GLU A 104 -5.85 -7.68 -18.00
C GLU A 104 -5.82 -7.72 -19.52
N HIS A 105 -5.43 -6.61 -20.14
CA HIS A 105 -5.29 -6.55 -21.59
C HIS A 105 -4.16 -7.47 -22.09
N GLU A 106 -2.98 -7.43 -21.46
CA GLU A 106 -1.87 -8.30 -21.84
C GLU A 106 -2.23 -9.78 -21.71
N ILE A 107 -2.88 -10.17 -20.62
CA ILE A 107 -3.31 -11.55 -20.40
C ILE A 107 -4.30 -11.98 -21.49
N SER A 108 -5.27 -11.12 -21.84
CA SER A 108 -6.27 -11.43 -22.86
C SER A 108 -5.67 -11.60 -24.26
N GLN A 109 -4.59 -10.91 -24.56
CA GLN A 109 -3.89 -10.95 -25.84
C GLN A 109 -2.75 -11.96 -25.89
N PHE A 110 -2.42 -12.59 -24.76
CA PHE A 110 -1.26 -13.44 -24.66
C PHE A 110 -1.52 -14.79 -25.34
N VAL A 111 -0.74 -15.10 -26.34
CA VAL A 111 -0.78 -16.33 -27.11
C VAL A 111 0.60 -16.95 -27.20
N GLN A 112 0.66 -18.27 -27.39
CA GLN A 112 1.95 -18.96 -27.46
C GLN A 112 2.82 -18.46 -28.62
N GLY A 113 2.25 -18.26 -29.81
CA GLY A 113 2.99 -17.81 -30.97
C GLY A 113 4.23 -18.67 -31.23
N THR A 114 5.40 -18.05 -31.28
CA THR A 114 6.69 -18.72 -31.51
C THR A 114 7.36 -19.21 -30.22
N LEU A 115 6.74 -18.98 -29.05
CA LEU A 115 7.31 -19.39 -27.77
C LEU A 115 7.25 -20.90 -27.59
N SER A 116 8.26 -21.47 -26.93
CA SER A 116 8.18 -22.84 -26.43
C SER A 116 7.07 -22.94 -25.38
N ILE A 117 6.56 -24.16 -25.15
CA ILE A 117 5.56 -24.38 -24.12
C ILE A 117 6.07 -23.94 -22.76
N GLN A 118 7.33 -24.18 -22.45
CA GLN A 118 7.96 -23.81 -21.20
C GLN A 118 8.02 -22.30 -21.02
N ASP A 119 8.46 -21.58 -22.07
CA ASP A 119 8.53 -20.10 -22.04
C ASP A 119 7.14 -19.47 -21.96
N TYR A 120 6.18 -20.02 -22.73
CA TYR A 120 4.80 -19.57 -22.68
C TYR A 120 4.22 -19.69 -21.27
N TYR A 121 4.39 -20.86 -20.65
CA TYR A 121 3.90 -21.10 -19.29
C TYR A 121 4.54 -20.17 -18.27
N SER A 122 5.84 -20.00 -18.36
CA SER A 122 6.58 -19.13 -17.45
C SER A 122 6.12 -17.68 -17.54
N GLN A 123 5.98 -17.14 -18.76
CA GLN A 123 5.54 -15.77 -18.97
C GLN A 123 4.09 -15.57 -18.57
N PHE A 124 3.22 -16.52 -18.88
CA PHE A 124 1.81 -16.46 -18.50
C PHE A 124 1.66 -16.48 -16.98
N THR A 125 2.38 -17.35 -16.29
CA THR A 125 2.37 -17.43 -14.83
C THR A 125 2.86 -16.14 -14.20
N SER A 126 3.88 -15.50 -14.77
CA SER A 126 4.39 -14.22 -14.31
C SER A 126 3.33 -13.11 -14.40
N LEU A 127 2.63 -13.04 -15.54
CA LEU A 127 1.53 -12.07 -15.73
C LEU A 127 0.41 -12.30 -14.71
N TRP A 128 0.03 -13.54 -14.47
CA TRP A 128 -1.01 -13.89 -13.50
C TRP A 128 -0.58 -13.54 -12.07
N THR A 129 0.68 -13.79 -11.72
CA THR A 129 1.19 -13.46 -10.39
C THR A 129 1.13 -11.96 -10.14
N ASP A 130 1.56 -11.15 -11.10
CA ASP A 130 1.50 -9.69 -11.00
C ASP A 130 0.06 -9.19 -10.86
N TYR A 131 -0.85 -9.76 -11.64
CA TYR A 131 -2.27 -9.41 -11.59
C TYR A 131 -2.90 -9.79 -10.26
N ALA A 132 -2.59 -10.99 -9.75
CA ALA A 132 -3.11 -11.47 -8.48
C ALA A 132 -2.67 -10.60 -7.31
N GLU A 133 -1.43 -10.13 -7.30
CA GLU A 133 -0.93 -9.22 -6.27
C GLU A 133 -1.75 -7.93 -6.23
N ILE A 134 -2.07 -7.36 -7.37
CA ILE A 134 -2.86 -6.13 -7.45
C ILE A 134 -4.27 -6.36 -6.92
N ILE A 135 -4.91 -7.46 -7.31
CA ILE A 135 -6.26 -7.79 -6.85
C ILE A 135 -6.30 -8.00 -5.34
N TYR A 136 -5.34 -8.73 -4.80
CA TYR A 136 -5.33 -9.04 -3.37
C TYR A 136 -5.15 -7.82 -2.48
N VAL A 137 -4.53 -6.77 -2.99
CA VAL A 137 -4.39 -5.50 -2.26
C VAL A 137 -5.73 -4.76 -2.16
N ASP A 138 -6.57 -4.86 -3.19
CA ASP A 138 -7.81 -4.10 -3.31
C ASP A 138 -8.99 -4.75 -2.57
N PHE A 139 -8.85 -5.97 -2.07
CA PHE A 139 -9.95 -6.72 -1.44
C PHE A 139 -9.67 -7.02 0.04
N PRO A 140 -10.72 -7.04 0.90
CA PRO A 140 -10.58 -7.47 2.30
C PRO A 140 -10.08 -8.92 2.40
N ALA A 141 -9.37 -9.23 3.49
CA ALA A 141 -8.77 -10.55 3.70
C ALA A 141 -9.78 -11.71 3.59
N ALA A 142 -11.02 -11.50 4.04
CA ALA A 142 -12.08 -12.53 3.96
C ALA A 142 -12.48 -12.85 2.52
N SER A 143 -12.36 -11.89 1.60
CA SER A 143 -12.67 -12.07 0.19
C SER A 143 -11.49 -12.64 -0.60
N LEU A 144 -10.27 -12.50 -0.06
CA LEU A 144 -9.06 -12.95 -0.73
C LEU A 144 -9.00 -14.47 -0.93
N SER A 145 -9.44 -15.23 0.08
CA SER A 145 -9.46 -16.69 -0.02
C SER A 145 -10.39 -17.17 -1.13
N SER A 146 -11.58 -16.59 -1.23
CA SER A 146 -12.56 -16.93 -2.28
C SER A 146 -12.04 -16.59 -3.67
N ILE A 147 -11.40 -15.42 -3.82
CA ILE A 147 -10.80 -14.99 -5.08
C ILE A 147 -9.65 -15.93 -5.46
N ARG A 148 -8.83 -16.30 -4.47
CA ARG A 148 -7.70 -17.19 -4.67
C ARG A 148 -8.17 -18.57 -5.17
N GLU A 149 -9.23 -19.12 -4.58
CA GLU A 149 -9.83 -20.38 -5.02
C GLU A 149 -10.35 -20.30 -6.46
N ILE A 150 -11.06 -19.23 -6.80
CA ILE A 150 -11.58 -19.02 -8.16
C ILE A 150 -10.44 -18.96 -9.17
N HIS A 151 -9.38 -18.23 -8.88
CA HIS A 151 -8.23 -18.14 -9.77
C HIS A 151 -7.49 -19.46 -9.92
N GLN A 152 -7.30 -20.19 -8.84
CA GLN A 152 -6.68 -21.52 -8.90
C GLN A 152 -7.52 -22.48 -9.74
N THR A 153 -8.84 -22.44 -9.58
CA THR A 153 -9.75 -23.29 -10.36
C THR A 153 -9.71 -22.93 -11.84
N SER A 154 -9.66 -21.63 -12.17
CA SER A 154 -9.63 -21.17 -13.57
C SER A 154 -8.31 -21.49 -14.28
N LEU A 155 -7.21 -21.63 -13.56
CA LEU A 155 -5.92 -21.98 -14.13
C LEU A 155 -5.83 -23.45 -14.57
N TRP A 156 -6.67 -24.33 -14.00
CA TRP A 156 -6.63 -25.77 -14.26
C TRP A 156 -7.77 -26.27 -15.15
N ASN A 157 -8.71 -25.42 -15.49
CA ASN A 157 -9.81 -25.70 -16.43
C ASN A 157 -9.56 -25.05 -17.78
#